data_7aa5052b85daca7aff8896006b2c1d90
#
_entry.id   7aa5052b85daca7aff8896006b2c1d90
#
_cell.length_a   1.000
_cell.length_b   1.000
_cell.length_c   1.000
_cell.angle_alpha   90.00
_cell.angle_beta   90.00
_cell.angle_gamma   90.00
#
_symmetry.space_group_name_H-M   'P 1'
#
loop_
_entity.id
_entity.type
_entity.pdbx_description
1 polymer ?
#
loop_
_entity_poly.entity_id
_entity_poly.type
_entity_poly.pdbx_seq_one_letter_code
_entity_poly.pdbx_strand_id
1 'polypeptide(L)'
;MRELRTKCTYLFLLDEPVVYRKDEEWKCPENLRLAAYYKKEEVDAFHLYDRLPVSKEGGICQLMEDGERHQFMIFLLFSGERQYGLLACDIQQEEFPFFYVISLQIGLSLRYLEISKAEAARRREMTKDLEMIRERNRILGIMSANDELTGLLNLRGFTEEAKKFCHEEQGQRTYLICGDLDHLKEINDNWGHPAGNFALRSVAEILRGCIRSDDVLARVGGDEFLILLKCTEKGYQETFRK
;
A
#
# COMPACT_ATOMS: atom_id res chain seq x y z
N MET A 1 -15.92 45.67 -12.37
CA MET A 1 -14.68 44.86 -12.42
C MET A 1 -13.74 45.61 -13.37
N ARG A 2 -12.54 46.03 -12.92
CA ARG A 2 -11.51 46.49 -13.86
C ARG A 2 -11.03 45.28 -14.63
N GLU A 3 -11.15 45.26 -15.95
CA GLU A 3 -10.56 44.24 -16.79
C GLU A 3 -9.03 44.28 -16.60
N LEU A 4 -8.43 43.12 -16.31
CA LEU A 4 -6.99 42.97 -16.25
C LEU A 4 -6.41 43.23 -17.65
N ARG A 5 -5.59 44.25 -17.80
CA ARG A 5 -4.99 44.65 -19.09
C ARG A 5 -3.60 44.05 -19.27
N THR A 6 -3.44 42.75 -18.99
CA THR A 6 -2.19 42.08 -19.33
C THR A 6 -2.18 41.74 -20.83
N LYS A 7 -1.10 42.10 -21.53
CA LYS A 7 -0.92 41.72 -22.94
C LYS A 7 -0.48 40.28 -23.08
N CYS A 8 0.42 39.85 -22.21
CA CYS A 8 0.87 38.45 -22.16
C CYS A 8 1.39 38.09 -20.77
N THR A 9 1.30 36.79 -20.48
CA THR A 9 1.78 36.20 -19.23
C THR A 9 2.39 34.83 -19.53
N TYR A 10 3.52 34.52 -18.96
CA TYR A 10 4.24 33.29 -19.12
C TYR A 10 4.53 32.66 -17.77
N LEU A 11 4.14 31.41 -17.59
CA LEU A 11 4.41 30.60 -16.40
C LEU A 11 5.56 29.64 -16.70
N PHE A 12 6.65 29.81 -16.00
CA PHE A 12 7.80 28.91 -16.07
C PHE A 12 7.90 28.13 -14.78
N LEU A 13 8.02 26.82 -14.88
CA LEU A 13 8.21 25.94 -13.74
C LEU A 13 9.55 25.21 -13.82
N LEU A 14 10.08 24.89 -12.66
CA LEU A 14 11.24 24.03 -12.49
C LEU A 14 10.83 22.57 -12.58
N ASP A 15 11.70 21.70 -13.09
CA ASP A 15 11.49 20.24 -13.05
C ASP A 15 11.48 19.76 -11.60
N GLU A 16 12.38 20.28 -10.79
CA GLU A 16 12.43 20.07 -9.34
C GLU A 16 12.58 21.42 -8.62
N PRO A 17 11.89 21.63 -7.48
CA PRO A 17 12.00 22.86 -6.71
C PRO A 17 13.42 23.07 -6.19
N VAL A 18 13.93 24.30 -6.30
CA VAL A 18 15.22 24.68 -5.73
C VAL A 18 15.00 25.19 -4.32
N VAL A 19 15.82 24.71 -3.38
CA VAL A 19 15.80 25.17 -1.98
C VAL A 19 16.87 26.23 -1.79
N TYR A 20 16.48 27.41 -1.34
CA TYR A 20 17.39 28.49 -0.98
C TYR A 20 17.47 28.61 0.55
N ARG A 21 18.69 28.71 1.06
CA ARG A 21 18.92 29.01 2.48
C ARG A 21 19.00 30.55 2.65
N LYS A 22 18.72 31.00 3.86
CA LYS A 22 18.57 32.43 4.19
C LYS A 22 19.76 33.32 3.82
N ASP A 23 20.96 32.70 3.72
CA ASP A 23 22.22 33.39 3.45
C ASP A 23 22.74 33.15 2.02
N GLU A 24 21.98 32.49 1.15
CA GLU A 24 22.38 32.24 -0.23
C GLU A 24 21.87 33.36 -1.15
N GLU A 25 22.75 33.88 -2.01
CA GLU A 25 22.31 34.75 -3.09
C GLU A 25 21.43 34.01 -4.09
N TRP A 26 20.32 34.64 -4.44
CA TRP A 26 19.45 34.10 -5.46
C TRP A 26 20.15 34.08 -6.82
N LYS A 27 20.09 32.92 -7.50
CA LYS A 27 20.56 32.75 -8.89
C LYS A 27 19.40 32.27 -9.74
N CYS A 28 19.30 32.79 -10.98
CA CYS A 28 18.28 32.31 -11.91
C CYS A 28 18.47 30.77 -12.17
N PRO A 29 17.49 29.95 -11.92
CA PRO A 29 17.62 28.54 -12.16
C PRO A 29 17.81 28.19 -13.64
N GLU A 30 18.67 27.24 -13.93
CA GLU A 30 18.97 26.83 -15.31
C GLU A 30 17.92 25.88 -15.93
N ASN A 31 17.08 25.22 -15.10
CA ASN A 31 16.14 24.19 -15.52
C ASN A 31 14.69 24.70 -15.57
N LEU A 32 14.51 25.93 -16.02
CA LEU A 32 13.19 26.52 -16.24
C LEU A 32 12.57 25.98 -17.53
N ARG A 33 11.30 25.62 -17.46
CA ARG A 33 10.51 25.20 -18.60
C ARG A 33 9.22 25.99 -18.69
N LEU A 34 8.83 26.40 -19.88
CA LEU A 34 7.54 27.05 -20.12
C LEU A 34 6.42 26.04 -19.85
N ALA A 35 5.58 26.32 -18.86
CA ALA A 35 4.48 25.47 -18.44
C ALA A 35 3.12 25.95 -18.96
N ALA A 36 2.92 27.23 -19.10
CA ALA A 36 1.71 27.82 -19.65
C ALA A 36 1.99 29.26 -20.15
N TYR A 37 1.20 29.74 -21.07
CA TYR A 37 1.20 31.13 -21.46
C TYR A 37 -0.20 31.65 -21.78
N TYR A 38 -0.35 32.97 -21.68
CA TYR A 38 -1.44 33.77 -22.21
C TYR A 38 -0.87 34.82 -23.13
N LYS A 39 -1.32 34.90 -24.38
CA LYS A 39 -0.89 35.90 -25.37
C LYS A 39 -2.00 36.11 -26.40
N LYS A 40 -2.36 37.39 -26.64
CA LYS A 40 -3.37 37.76 -27.67
C LYS A 40 -4.67 36.99 -27.54
N GLU A 41 -5.21 36.83 -26.32
CA GLU A 41 -6.42 36.07 -25.99
C GLU A 41 -6.29 34.53 -26.15
N GLU A 42 -5.13 34.02 -26.55
CA GLU A 42 -4.84 32.59 -26.56
C GLU A 42 -4.25 32.15 -25.22
N VAL A 43 -4.77 31.04 -24.71
CA VAL A 43 -4.26 30.39 -23.49
C VAL A 43 -3.83 28.98 -23.87
N ASP A 44 -2.60 28.65 -23.55
CA ASP A 44 -2.09 27.29 -23.70
C ASP A 44 -1.37 26.83 -22.44
N ALA A 45 -1.46 25.52 -22.16
CA ALA A 45 -0.82 24.88 -21.02
C ALA A 45 -0.19 23.56 -21.45
N PHE A 46 1.09 23.42 -21.25
CA PHE A 46 1.86 22.25 -21.65
C PHE A 46 1.81 21.15 -20.59
N HIS A 47 1.64 19.91 -21.01
CA HIS A 47 1.85 18.77 -20.14
C HIS A 47 3.31 18.69 -19.68
N LEU A 48 3.56 17.99 -18.56
CA LEU A 48 4.88 17.96 -17.92
C LEU A 48 6.03 17.61 -18.88
N TYR A 49 5.77 16.72 -19.84
CA TYR A 49 6.77 16.24 -20.80
C TYR A 49 6.91 17.11 -22.05
N ASP A 50 5.93 17.95 -22.32
CA ASP A 50 5.90 18.82 -23.50
C ASP A 50 6.38 20.24 -23.19
N ARG A 51 6.84 20.51 -21.97
CA ARG A 51 7.33 21.81 -21.55
C ARG A 51 8.60 22.16 -22.29
N LEU A 52 8.60 23.35 -22.87
CA LEU A 52 9.74 23.84 -23.65
C LEU A 52 10.87 24.31 -22.71
N PRO A 53 12.13 23.82 -22.90
CA PRO A 53 13.25 24.30 -22.14
C PRO A 53 13.58 25.76 -22.52
N VAL A 54 13.90 26.56 -21.53
CA VAL A 54 14.39 27.93 -21.77
C VAL A 54 15.88 27.86 -22.03
N SER A 55 16.32 28.26 -23.23
CA SER A 55 17.76 28.19 -23.59
C SER A 55 18.58 29.22 -22.82
N LYS A 56 19.83 28.86 -22.50
CA LYS A 56 20.77 29.78 -21.81
C LYS A 56 21.14 31.01 -22.65
N GLU A 57 21.17 30.88 -23.97
CA GLU A 57 21.66 31.93 -24.88
C GLU A 57 20.62 33.01 -25.22
N GLY A 58 19.33 32.68 -25.20
CA GLY A 58 18.26 33.63 -25.48
C GLY A 58 17.37 33.97 -24.28
N GLY A 59 17.44 33.13 -23.24
CA GLY A 59 16.63 33.27 -22.05
C GLY A 59 15.14 33.31 -22.34
N ILE A 60 14.40 33.92 -21.41
CA ILE A 60 12.95 34.14 -21.53
C ILE A 60 12.61 35.06 -22.73
N CYS A 61 13.53 35.91 -23.14
CA CYS A 61 13.31 36.90 -24.21
C CYS A 61 13.04 36.27 -25.59
N GLN A 62 13.63 35.11 -25.90
CA GLN A 62 13.39 34.43 -27.21
C GLN A 62 11.95 34.00 -27.42
N LEU A 63 11.25 33.65 -26.33
CA LEU A 63 9.85 33.22 -26.39
C LEU A 63 8.87 34.40 -26.55
N MET A 64 9.40 35.62 -26.46
CA MET A 64 8.64 36.87 -26.44
C MET A 64 8.82 37.73 -27.70
N GLU A 65 9.52 37.18 -28.72
CA GLU A 65 9.76 37.91 -29.98
C GLU A 65 8.48 37.90 -30.84
N ASP A 66 7.71 39.00 -30.74
CA ASP A 66 6.57 39.28 -31.62
C ASP A 66 6.67 40.63 -32.35
N GLY A 67 7.83 41.29 -32.25
CA GLY A 67 8.09 42.59 -32.84
C GLY A 67 7.50 43.78 -32.06
N GLU A 68 6.81 43.50 -30.94
CA GLU A 68 6.28 44.54 -30.04
C GLU A 68 7.23 44.86 -28.90
N ARG A 69 7.07 46.03 -28.30
CA ARG A 69 7.79 46.38 -27.06
C ARG A 69 6.99 45.91 -25.86
N HIS A 70 7.60 45.05 -25.05
CA HIS A 70 7.05 44.56 -23.81
C HIS A 70 7.87 45.01 -22.60
N GLN A 71 7.18 45.23 -21.50
CA GLN A 71 7.78 45.50 -20.20
C GLN A 71 7.35 44.40 -19.21
N PHE A 72 8.21 43.44 -19.02
CA PHE A 72 7.90 42.32 -18.14
C PHE A 72 8.25 42.60 -16.69
N MET A 73 7.30 42.32 -15.80
CA MET A 73 7.54 42.10 -14.38
C MET A 73 7.67 40.61 -14.12
N ILE A 74 8.75 40.24 -13.40
CA ILE A 74 9.02 38.84 -13.06
C ILE A 74 8.71 38.63 -11.59
N PHE A 75 7.82 37.65 -11.31
CA PHE A 75 7.46 37.20 -9.98
C PHE A 75 8.05 35.85 -9.75
N LEU A 76 8.82 35.69 -8.68
CA LEU A 76 9.36 34.39 -8.29
C LEU A 76 8.31 33.61 -7.54
N LEU A 77 8.13 32.35 -7.92
CA LEU A 77 7.13 31.46 -7.31
C LEU A 77 7.77 30.70 -6.14
N PHE A 78 7.65 31.27 -4.95
CA PHE A 78 8.17 30.70 -3.71
C PHE A 78 7.06 30.17 -2.80
N SER A 79 7.41 29.12 -2.02
CA SER A 79 6.67 28.78 -0.81
C SER A 79 7.69 28.38 0.27
N GLY A 80 7.86 29.25 1.28
CA GLY A 80 8.95 29.16 2.23
C GLY A 80 10.31 29.33 1.55
N GLU A 81 11.23 28.41 1.75
CA GLU A 81 12.58 28.42 1.17
C GLU A 81 12.66 27.73 -0.21
N ARG A 82 11.54 27.29 -0.77
CA ARG A 82 11.49 26.56 -2.03
C ARG A 82 10.99 27.42 -3.16
N GLN A 83 11.76 27.50 -4.24
CA GLN A 83 11.37 28.10 -5.50
C GLN A 83 10.86 27.03 -6.45
N TYR A 84 9.68 27.24 -7.03
CA TYR A 84 9.02 26.33 -7.96
C TYR A 84 9.11 26.79 -9.42
N GLY A 85 9.41 28.08 -9.63
CA GLY A 85 9.47 28.67 -10.95
C GLY A 85 9.42 30.18 -10.90
N LEU A 86 8.93 30.77 -11.99
CA LEU A 86 8.68 32.21 -12.11
C LEU A 86 7.48 32.48 -13.02
N LEU A 87 6.86 33.63 -12.81
CA LEU A 87 5.77 34.17 -13.60
C LEU A 87 6.25 35.50 -14.21
N ALA A 88 6.28 35.59 -15.55
CA ALA A 88 6.60 36.79 -16.27
C ALA A 88 5.33 37.39 -16.87
N CYS A 89 5.01 38.65 -16.52
CA CYS A 89 3.79 39.31 -16.94
C CYS A 89 4.09 40.67 -17.56
N ASP A 90 3.52 40.95 -18.72
CA ASP A 90 3.50 42.29 -19.30
C ASP A 90 2.30 43.06 -18.73
N ILE A 91 2.55 43.80 -17.64
CA ILE A 91 1.55 44.50 -16.83
C ILE A 91 1.98 45.92 -16.51
N GLN A 92 0.99 46.76 -16.19
CA GLN A 92 1.23 48.11 -15.69
C GLN A 92 1.52 48.12 -14.19
N GLN A 93 2.14 49.18 -13.69
CA GLN A 93 2.55 49.26 -12.29
C GLN A 93 1.39 49.14 -11.30
N GLU A 94 0.20 49.60 -11.67
CA GLU A 94 -1.03 49.51 -10.86
C GLU A 94 -1.51 48.07 -10.65
N GLU A 95 -1.12 47.15 -11.52
CA GLU A 95 -1.53 45.73 -11.47
C GLU A 95 -0.58 44.85 -10.64
N PHE A 96 0.60 45.39 -10.30
CA PHE A 96 1.62 44.68 -9.53
C PHE A 96 1.08 43.99 -8.27
N PRO A 97 0.29 44.66 -7.39
CA PRO A 97 -0.17 44.00 -6.16
C PRO A 97 -1.03 42.78 -6.43
N PHE A 98 -1.83 42.80 -7.50
CA PHE A 98 -2.67 41.69 -7.89
C PHE A 98 -1.84 40.50 -8.36
N PHE A 99 -0.89 40.70 -9.27
CA PHE A 99 -0.02 39.63 -9.77
C PHE A 99 0.94 39.11 -8.71
N TYR A 100 1.37 39.96 -7.77
CA TYR A 100 2.11 39.50 -6.62
C TYR A 100 1.34 38.51 -5.75
N VAL A 101 0.06 38.78 -5.46
CA VAL A 101 -0.80 37.84 -4.71
C VAL A 101 -1.01 36.55 -5.49
N ILE A 102 -1.21 36.64 -6.81
CA ILE A 102 -1.33 35.43 -7.67
C ILE A 102 -0.05 34.59 -7.61
N SER A 103 1.12 35.21 -7.69
CA SER A 103 2.40 34.48 -7.63
C SER A 103 2.57 33.72 -6.31
N LEU A 104 2.16 34.32 -5.19
CA LEU A 104 2.14 33.66 -3.88
C LEU A 104 1.17 32.49 -3.84
N GLN A 105 -0.04 32.64 -4.39
CA GLN A 105 -1.04 31.58 -4.46
C GLN A 105 -0.58 30.40 -5.31
N ILE A 106 0.06 30.69 -6.45
CA ILE A 106 0.65 29.65 -7.31
C ILE A 106 1.75 28.89 -6.54
N GLY A 107 2.66 29.60 -5.87
CA GLY A 107 3.73 29.01 -5.07
C GLY A 107 3.19 28.08 -3.97
N LEU A 108 2.16 28.53 -3.24
CA LEU A 108 1.49 27.73 -2.20
C LEU A 108 0.81 26.50 -2.80
N SER A 109 0.13 26.64 -3.94
CA SER A 109 -0.56 25.54 -4.63
C SER A 109 0.44 24.49 -5.11
N LEU A 110 1.57 24.89 -5.66
CA LEU A 110 2.63 23.99 -6.09
C LEU A 110 3.24 23.23 -4.90
N ARG A 111 3.43 23.92 -3.76
CA ARG A 111 3.86 23.29 -2.52
C ARG A 111 2.87 22.24 -2.01
N TYR A 112 1.59 22.57 -2.02
CA TYR A 112 0.54 21.65 -1.65
C TYR A 112 0.53 20.39 -2.54
N LEU A 113 0.67 20.56 -3.86
CA LEU A 113 0.75 19.45 -4.81
C LEU A 113 1.99 18.57 -4.55
N GLU A 114 3.12 19.14 -4.24
CA GLU A 114 4.35 18.39 -3.88
C GLU A 114 4.11 17.52 -2.63
N ILE A 115 3.58 18.12 -1.56
CA ILE A 115 3.29 17.42 -0.30
C ILE A 115 2.26 16.30 -0.54
N SER A 116 1.17 16.60 -1.24
CA SER A 116 0.11 15.64 -1.53
C SER A 116 0.61 14.44 -2.33
N LYS A 117 1.48 14.65 -3.32
CA LYS A 117 2.13 13.57 -4.08
C LYS A 117 3.02 12.70 -3.20
N ALA A 118 3.82 13.33 -2.33
CA ALA A 118 4.69 12.62 -1.39
C ALA A 118 3.89 11.78 -0.38
N GLU A 119 2.80 12.32 0.15
CA GLU A 119 1.89 11.59 1.05
C GLU A 119 1.20 10.41 0.36
N ALA A 120 0.74 10.61 -0.88
CA ALA A 120 0.13 9.54 -1.66
C ALA A 120 1.11 8.40 -1.94
N ALA A 121 2.37 8.71 -2.23
CA ALA A 121 3.43 7.72 -2.43
C ALA A 121 3.69 6.92 -1.13
N ARG A 122 3.87 7.60 0.01
CA ARG A 122 4.05 6.95 1.32
C ARG A 122 2.87 6.05 1.69
N ARG A 123 1.64 6.51 1.44
CA ARG A 123 0.44 5.72 1.74
C ARG A 123 0.41 4.42 0.93
N ARG A 124 0.79 4.47 -0.35
CA ARG A 124 0.88 3.29 -1.21
C ARG A 124 1.93 2.29 -0.72
N GLU A 125 3.10 2.77 -0.30
CA GLU A 125 4.17 1.95 0.25
C GLU A 125 3.74 1.27 1.55
N MET A 126 3.17 2.04 2.48
CA MET A 126 2.65 1.51 3.75
C MET A 126 1.56 0.45 3.56
N THR A 127 0.69 0.61 2.55
CA THR A 127 -0.33 -0.40 2.24
C THR A 127 0.30 -1.72 1.80
N LYS A 128 1.33 -1.68 0.94
CA LYS A 128 2.07 -2.88 0.51
C LYS A 128 2.76 -3.59 1.67
N ASP A 129 3.38 -2.83 2.58
CA ASP A 129 4.05 -3.38 3.76
C ASP A 129 3.05 -4.07 4.69
N LEU A 130 1.87 -3.47 4.91
CA LEU A 130 0.81 -4.07 5.71
C LEU A 130 0.27 -5.37 5.09
N GLU A 131 0.12 -5.44 3.76
CA GLU A 131 -0.27 -6.66 3.07
C GLU A 131 0.78 -7.77 3.24
N MET A 132 2.06 -7.43 3.11
CA MET A 132 3.17 -8.37 3.31
C MET A 132 3.21 -8.90 4.76
N ILE A 133 3.03 -8.03 5.75
CA ILE A 133 2.98 -8.42 7.17
C ILE A 133 1.79 -9.33 7.43
N ARG A 134 0.61 -9.02 6.89
CA ARG A 134 -0.59 -9.88 7.03
C ARG A 134 -0.37 -11.26 6.44
N GLU A 135 0.23 -11.35 5.26
CA GLU A 135 0.50 -12.65 4.64
C GLU A 135 1.54 -13.46 5.44
N ARG A 136 2.61 -12.83 5.94
CA ARG A 136 3.56 -13.49 6.85
C ARG A 136 2.89 -14.00 8.12
N ASN A 137 2.03 -13.19 8.75
CA ASN A 137 1.29 -13.60 9.94
C ASN A 137 0.30 -14.74 9.64
N ARG A 138 -0.32 -14.75 8.45
CA ARG A 138 -1.18 -15.85 8.00
C ARG A 138 -0.38 -17.16 7.87
N ILE A 139 0.79 -17.11 7.23
CA ILE A 139 1.68 -18.27 7.08
C ILE A 139 2.15 -18.78 8.45
N LEU A 140 2.60 -17.88 9.34
CA LEU A 140 2.98 -18.24 10.70
C LEU A 140 1.80 -18.84 11.49
N GLY A 141 0.59 -18.32 11.30
CA GLY A 141 -0.63 -18.86 11.89
C GLY A 141 -0.92 -20.28 11.43
N ILE A 142 -0.74 -20.58 10.14
CA ILE A 142 -0.91 -21.94 9.59
C ILE A 142 0.14 -22.89 10.18
N MET A 143 1.40 -22.50 10.23
CA MET A 143 2.48 -23.28 10.83
C MET A 143 2.26 -23.54 12.33
N SER A 144 1.67 -22.57 13.05
CA SER A 144 1.34 -22.69 14.48
C SER A 144 0.00 -23.44 14.74
N ALA A 145 -0.76 -23.83 13.72
CA ALA A 145 -2.05 -24.52 13.86
C ALA A 145 -1.92 -26.05 13.75
N ASN A 146 -0.77 -26.55 13.32
CA ASN A 146 -0.52 -27.97 13.14
C ASN A 146 0.46 -28.52 14.20
N ASP A 147 0.33 -29.83 14.48
CA ASP A 147 1.29 -30.61 15.25
C ASP A 147 2.51 -30.96 14.36
N GLU A 148 3.69 -30.62 14.79
CA GLU A 148 4.92 -30.80 13.99
C GLU A 148 5.27 -32.28 13.71
N LEU A 149 4.85 -33.19 14.57
CA LEU A 149 5.17 -34.60 14.43
C LEU A 149 4.25 -35.33 13.43
N THR A 150 2.95 -35.08 13.51
CA THR A 150 1.93 -35.76 12.74
C THR A 150 1.37 -34.99 11.57
N GLY A 151 1.58 -33.67 11.53
CA GLY A 151 1.00 -32.77 10.55
C GLY A 151 -0.52 -32.58 10.66
N LEU A 152 -1.14 -33.16 11.71
CA LEU A 152 -2.55 -32.93 12.05
C LEU A 152 -2.71 -31.54 12.68
N LEU A 153 -3.95 -31.06 12.84
CA LEU A 153 -4.19 -29.85 13.63
C LEU A 153 -3.72 -30.07 15.07
N ASN A 154 -3.14 -29.04 15.67
CA ASN A 154 -2.91 -29.00 17.11
C ASN A 154 -4.18 -28.48 17.82
N LEU A 155 -4.17 -28.38 19.15
CA LEU A 155 -5.31 -27.90 19.94
C LEU A 155 -5.82 -26.53 19.48
N ARG A 156 -4.91 -25.62 19.10
CA ARG A 156 -5.28 -24.30 18.59
C ARG A 156 -5.98 -24.40 17.23
N GLY A 157 -5.37 -25.10 16.28
CA GLY A 157 -5.96 -25.33 14.96
C GLY A 157 -7.31 -26.03 15.04
N PHE A 158 -7.43 -27.05 15.91
CA PHE A 158 -8.69 -27.72 16.18
C PHE A 158 -9.76 -26.75 16.69
N THR A 159 -9.41 -25.88 17.65
CA THR A 159 -10.36 -24.93 18.24
C THR A 159 -10.86 -23.92 17.21
N GLU A 160 -9.98 -23.47 16.32
CA GLU A 160 -10.33 -22.53 15.25
C GLU A 160 -11.26 -23.18 14.22
N GLU A 161 -10.96 -24.41 13.78
CA GLU A 161 -11.80 -25.16 12.85
C GLU A 161 -13.13 -25.60 13.48
N ALA A 162 -13.14 -26.05 14.74
CA ALA A 162 -14.35 -26.44 15.46
C ALA A 162 -15.32 -25.24 15.62
N LYS A 163 -14.83 -24.02 15.84
CA LYS A 163 -15.68 -22.82 15.88
C LYS A 163 -16.37 -22.57 14.54
N LYS A 164 -15.66 -22.67 13.43
CA LYS A 164 -16.23 -22.53 12.08
C LYS A 164 -17.29 -23.60 11.85
N PHE A 165 -16.93 -24.84 12.14
CA PHE A 165 -17.78 -26.00 12.02
C PHE A 165 -19.12 -25.86 12.76
N CYS A 166 -19.11 -25.38 14.02
CA CYS A 166 -20.31 -25.14 14.81
C CYS A 166 -21.15 -23.92 14.33
N HIS A 167 -20.54 -22.95 13.66
CA HIS A 167 -21.26 -21.78 13.13
C HIS A 167 -21.99 -22.07 11.81
N GLU A 168 -21.42 -22.92 10.96
CA GLU A 168 -21.99 -23.22 9.65
C GLU A 168 -23.17 -24.21 9.70
N GLU A 169 -23.31 -24.96 10.78
CA GLU A 169 -24.20 -26.14 10.86
C GLU A 169 -25.27 -26.02 11.97
N GLN A 170 -26.04 -24.92 11.96
CA GLN A 170 -27.20 -24.83 12.86
C GLN A 170 -28.25 -25.89 12.52
N GLY A 171 -28.36 -26.93 13.37
CA GLY A 171 -29.38 -27.97 13.27
C GLY A 171 -28.88 -29.37 12.90
N GLN A 172 -27.59 -29.57 12.63
CA GLN A 172 -26.99 -30.89 12.42
C GLN A 172 -26.38 -31.46 13.70
N ARG A 173 -26.40 -32.81 13.83
CA ARG A 173 -25.73 -33.46 14.95
C ARG A 173 -24.23 -33.53 14.70
N THR A 174 -23.46 -33.12 15.69
CA THR A 174 -22.00 -33.15 15.69
C THR A 174 -21.52 -34.11 16.77
N TYR A 175 -20.53 -34.94 16.46
CA TYR A 175 -19.91 -35.85 17.42
C TYR A 175 -18.45 -35.46 17.63
N LEU A 176 -18.09 -35.27 18.90
CA LEU A 176 -16.70 -35.09 19.32
C LEU A 176 -16.22 -36.45 19.87
N ILE A 177 -15.17 -36.97 19.26
CA ILE A 177 -14.53 -38.22 19.70
C ILE A 177 -13.16 -37.82 20.26
N CYS A 178 -12.86 -38.32 21.47
CA CYS A 178 -11.54 -38.19 22.08
C CYS A 178 -10.90 -39.60 22.04
N GLY A 179 -9.72 -39.70 21.47
CA GLY A 179 -8.93 -40.93 21.42
C GLY A 179 -7.59 -40.70 22.12
N ASP A 180 -7.09 -41.78 22.70
CA ASP A 180 -5.79 -41.81 23.37
C ASP A 180 -5.02 -43.02 22.85
N LEU A 181 -3.70 -42.93 22.67
CA LEU A 181 -2.87 -44.05 22.23
C LEU A 181 -2.35 -44.80 23.46
N ASP A 182 -2.98 -45.94 23.73
CA ASP A 182 -2.58 -46.83 24.82
C ASP A 182 -1.12 -47.27 24.73
N HIS A 183 -0.48 -47.37 25.86
CA HIS A 183 0.89 -47.92 26.02
C HIS A 183 2.01 -47.14 25.29
N LEU A 184 1.78 -45.86 24.88
CA LEU A 184 2.84 -45.06 24.24
C LEU A 184 4.10 -44.95 25.11
N LYS A 185 3.92 -44.85 26.43
CA LYS A 185 5.04 -44.85 27.37
C LYS A 185 5.84 -46.15 27.33
N GLU A 186 5.21 -47.30 27.30
CA GLU A 186 5.88 -48.59 27.21
C GLU A 186 6.65 -48.73 25.89
N ILE A 187 6.08 -48.22 24.79
CA ILE A 187 6.75 -48.22 23.51
C ILE A 187 8.03 -47.34 23.59
N ASN A 188 7.92 -46.16 24.19
CA ASN A 188 9.08 -45.28 24.38
C ASN A 188 10.16 -45.90 25.28
N ASP A 189 9.74 -46.52 26.38
CA ASP A 189 10.65 -47.11 27.36
C ASP A 189 11.37 -48.34 26.80
N ASN A 190 10.72 -49.17 25.97
CA ASN A 190 11.28 -50.39 25.39
C ASN A 190 12.07 -50.16 24.10
N TRP A 191 11.66 -49.21 23.24
CA TRP A 191 12.21 -49.04 21.87
C TRP A 191 12.65 -47.60 21.57
N GLY A 192 12.57 -46.71 22.57
CA GLY A 192 12.96 -45.29 22.44
C GLY A 192 11.95 -44.40 21.79
N HIS A 193 12.12 -43.11 21.95
CA HIS A 193 11.26 -42.06 21.38
C HIS A 193 11.03 -42.16 19.85
N PRO A 194 12.02 -42.58 19.03
CA PRO A 194 11.76 -42.76 17.60
C PRO A 194 10.64 -43.76 17.29
N ALA A 195 10.53 -44.83 18.09
CA ALA A 195 9.46 -45.83 17.93
C ALA A 195 8.10 -45.28 18.35
N GLY A 196 8.02 -44.51 19.44
CA GLY A 196 6.80 -43.83 19.83
C GLY A 196 6.36 -42.78 18.80
N ASN A 197 7.31 -42.03 18.26
CA ASN A 197 7.03 -41.05 17.17
C ASN A 197 6.50 -41.78 15.90
N PHE A 198 7.03 -42.94 15.59
CA PHE A 198 6.52 -43.73 14.46
C PHE A 198 5.09 -44.21 14.74
N ALA A 199 4.81 -44.73 15.95
CA ALA A 199 3.45 -45.16 16.35
C ALA A 199 2.45 -43.98 16.23
N LEU A 200 2.80 -42.80 16.72
CA LEU A 200 1.95 -41.63 16.63
C LEU A 200 1.66 -41.20 15.19
N ARG A 201 2.68 -41.20 14.31
CA ARG A 201 2.48 -40.94 12.87
C ARG A 201 1.57 -41.95 12.20
N SER A 202 1.78 -43.26 12.52
CA SER A 202 0.97 -44.34 11.98
C SER A 202 -0.51 -44.22 12.38
N VAL A 203 -0.79 -43.91 13.65
CA VAL A 203 -2.14 -43.62 14.13
C VAL A 203 -2.76 -42.44 13.42
N ALA A 204 -1.99 -41.34 13.26
CA ALA A 204 -2.45 -40.14 12.57
C ALA A 204 -2.84 -40.44 11.11
N GLU A 205 -2.06 -41.25 10.40
CA GLU A 205 -2.35 -41.67 9.02
C GLU A 205 -3.59 -42.57 8.94
N ILE A 206 -3.72 -43.51 9.85
CA ILE A 206 -4.89 -44.39 9.93
C ILE A 206 -6.17 -43.59 10.19
N LEU A 207 -6.15 -42.70 11.19
CA LEU A 207 -7.28 -41.85 11.51
C LEU A 207 -7.65 -40.92 10.34
N ARG A 208 -6.66 -40.36 9.66
CA ARG A 208 -6.88 -39.51 8.45
C ARG A 208 -7.56 -40.32 7.33
N GLY A 209 -7.21 -41.60 7.17
CA GLY A 209 -7.85 -42.49 6.19
C GLY A 209 -9.28 -42.92 6.56
N CYS A 210 -9.66 -42.83 7.83
CA CYS A 210 -10.98 -43.23 8.33
C CYS A 210 -12.02 -42.11 8.33
N ILE A 211 -11.60 -40.82 8.28
CA ILE A 211 -12.48 -39.66 8.33
C ILE A 211 -12.68 -39.06 6.93
N ARG A 212 -13.71 -38.23 6.79
CA ARG A 212 -14.01 -37.49 5.55
C ARG A 212 -13.23 -36.18 5.48
N SER A 213 -13.15 -35.58 4.30
CA SER A 213 -12.53 -34.26 4.08
C SER A 213 -13.18 -33.15 4.89
N ASP A 214 -14.47 -33.31 5.25
CA ASP A 214 -15.25 -32.31 5.97
C ASP A 214 -15.22 -32.50 7.49
N ASP A 215 -14.59 -33.58 7.97
CA ASP A 215 -14.39 -33.85 9.39
C ASP A 215 -13.07 -33.18 9.86
N VAL A 216 -12.99 -32.88 11.15
CA VAL A 216 -11.82 -32.23 11.74
C VAL A 216 -11.05 -33.24 12.60
N LEU A 217 -9.74 -33.39 12.33
CA LEU A 217 -8.84 -34.26 13.06
C LEU A 217 -7.66 -33.49 13.62
N ALA A 218 -7.37 -33.68 14.89
CA ALA A 218 -6.26 -33.02 15.58
C ALA A 218 -5.53 -33.98 16.54
N ARG A 219 -4.27 -33.68 16.81
CA ARG A 219 -3.50 -34.19 17.94
C ARG A 219 -3.30 -33.07 18.94
N VAL A 220 -3.84 -33.20 20.16
CA VAL A 220 -3.92 -32.11 21.13
C VAL A 220 -2.97 -32.29 22.31
N GLY A 221 -2.43 -33.47 22.49
CA GLY A 221 -1.48 -33.81 23.56
C GLY A 221 -0.46 -34.85 23.12
N GLY A 222 0.29 -35.41 24.04
CA GLY A 222 1.32 -36.46 23.77
C GLY A 222 0.79 -37.63 22.97
N ASP A 223 -0.28 -38.22 23.44
CA ASP A 223 -0.98 -39.43 22.92
C ASP A 223 -2.44 -39.14 22.57
N GLU A 224 -2.94 -37.93 22.79
CA GLU A 224 -4.36 -37.57 22.65
C GLU A 224 -4.70 -37.04 21.25
N PHE A 225 -5.78 -37.58 20.68
CA PHE A 225 -6.37 -37.19 19.41
C PHE A 225 -7.82 -36.73 19.58
N LEU A 226 -8.22 -35.67 18.85
CA LEU A 226 -9.61 -35.21 18.77
C LEU A 226 -10.12 -35.33 17.36
N ILE A 227 -11.36 -35.83 17.22
CA ILE A 227 -12.05 -35.92 15.94
C ILE A 227 -13.41 -35.28 16.08
N LEU A 228 -13.77 -34.38 15.17
CA LEU A 228 -15.08 -33.78 15.10
C LEU A 228 -15.77 -34.22 13.82
N LEU A 229 -16.87 -34.94 13.95
CA LEU A 229 -17.59 -35.55 12.82
C LEU A 229 -18.92 -34.83 12.55
N LYS A 230 -19.22 -34.60 11.28
CA LYS A 230 -20.55 -34.21 10.80
C LYS A 230 -21.43 -35.42 10.62
N CYS A 231 -22.59 -35.45 11.26
CA CYS A 231 -23.54 -36.53 11.08
C CYS A 231 -24.86 -36.05 10.50
N THR A 232 -25.15 -36.46 9.25
CA THR A 232 -26.49 -36.30 8.69
C THR A 232 -27.38 -37.43 9.24
N GLU A 233 -28.69 -37.19 9.46
CA GLU A 233 -29.63 -38.18 10.05
C GLU A 233 -29.62 -39.57 9.39
N LYS A 234 -29.23 -39.63 8.11
CA LYS A 234 -29.14 -40.92 7.36
C LYS A 234 -27.78 -41.63 7.50
N GLY A 235 -26.72 -40.98 7.90
CA GLY A 235 -25.36 -41.53 7.95
C GLY A 235 -24.95 -42.16 9.28
N TYR A 236 -25.77 -42.03 10.33
CA TYR A 236 -25.43 -42.43 11.68
C TYR A 236 -25.11 -43.94 11.81
N GLN A 237 -25.82 -44.80 11.08
CA GLN A 237 -25.62 -46.27 11.15
C GLN A 237 -24.44 -46.77 10.32
N GLU A 238 -24.00 -46.02 9.30
CA GLU A 238 -22.90 -46.42 8.43
C GLU A 238 -21.52 -46.00 8.94
N THR A 239 -21.46 -44.90 9.67
CA THR A 239 -20.18 -44.33 10.15
C THR A 239 -19.53 -45.18 11.24
N PHE A 240 -20.31 -45.93 12.03
CA PHE A 240 -19.81 -46.79 13.12
C PHE A 240 -19.75 -48.26 12.78
N ARG A 241 -19.97 -48.67 11.52
CA ARG A 241 -19.92 -50.08 11.07
C ARG A 241 -18.63 -50.44 10.30
N LYS A 242 -17.69 -49.50 10.13
CA LYS A 242 -16.36 -49.78 9.57
C LYS A 242 -15.32 -49.76 10.69
#